data_e3dfa4b19a72d06a34dfbe76fc8f593c
#
_entry.id   e3dfa4b19a72d06a34dfbe76fc8f593c
#
_cell.length_a   1.000
_cell.length_b   1.000
_cell.length_c   1.000
_cell.angle_alpha   90.00
_cell.angle_beta   90.00
_cell.angle_gamma   90.00
#
_symmetry.space_group_name_H-M   'P 1'
#
loop_
_entity.id
_entity.type
_entity.pdbx_description
1 polymer ?
#
loop_
_entity_poly.entity_id
_entity_poly.type
_entity_poly.pdbx_seq_one_letter_code
_entity_poly.pdbx_strand_id
1 'polypeptide(L)'
;MTTTIFNTTRHLCLLFVALAAMLTGCNNEADNQLSDIQFNLEGTDSVALNKQSTRIVLLNGGTGKYVANIANSRIASISVSKDTLRINGLLEGDTYATILSGDFKRQLKISVVVPPISISDTEIRLYPRDESKFVSLAGGGDLARLAIDDPDSILTTKWNAKTGILEIAAAYEGEAYIKAIAQDGKYKTLKVNVRCSGSAQQVGVYGTTSRSIYPQMNTVMAVSRPGVGVWLINGARPTAAKRVLKIKPNIVSPKVGQQIMVSLGMNYPDEFSGTMLREGKHKLTVEEVRAQNVVLRGRGFKLVVPYEQ
;
A
#
# COMPACT_ATOMS: atom_id res chain seq x y z
N MET A 1 -37.93 -90.06 5.55
CA MET A 1 -37.31 -89.85 4.21
C MET A 1 -37.86 -88.65 3.47
N THR A 2 -38.24 -87.60 4.18
CA THR A 2 -38.99 -86.41 3.59
C THR A 2 -38.27 -85.06 3.82
N THR A 3 -37.13 -84.99 4.49
CA THR A 3 -36.43 -83.77 4.83
C THR A 3 -35.29 -83.35 3.87
N THR A 4 -34.85 -84.28 3.03
CA THR A 4 -33.72 -84.04 2.09
C THR A 4 -34.14 -83.42 0.74
N ILE A 5 -35.37 -83.58 0.33
CA ILE A 5 -35.87 -83.06 -0.96
C ILE A 5 -36.22 -81.58 -0.88
N PHE A 6 -36.62 -81.06 0.29
CA PHE A 6 -36.95 -79.67 0.47
C PHE A 6 -35.71 -78.73 0.46
N ASN A 7 -34.55 -79.24 0.85
CA ASN A 7 -33.33 -78.43 0.85
C ASN A 7 -32.69 -78.25 -0.54
N THR A 8 -32.80 -79.25 -1.41
CA THR A 8 -32.29 -79.16 -2.76
C THR A 8 -33.07 -78.22 -3.65
N THR A 9 -34.39 -78.16 -3.51
CA THR A 9 -35.23 -77.21 -4.25
C THR A 9 -35.00 -75.77 -3.82
N ARG A 10 -34.72 -75.55 -2.53
CA ARG A 10 -34.46 -74.22 -2.02
C ARG A 10 -33.10 -73.66 -2.47
N HIS A 11 -32.09 -74.49 -2.60
CA HIS A 11 -30.77 -74.09 -3.13
C HIS A 11 -30.83 -73.92 -4.64
N LEU A 12 -31.65 -74.66 -5.38
CA LEU A 12 -31.81 -74.51 -6.83
C LEU A 12 -32.55 -73.21 -7.16
N CYS A 13 -33.60 -72.82 -6.39
CA CYS A 13 -34.28 -71.54 -6.55
C CYS A 13 -33.39 -70.35 -6.19
N LEU A 14 -32.54 -70.47 -5.16
CA LEU A 14 -31.57 -69.41 -4.80
C LEU A 14 -30.47 -69.24 -5.87
N LEU A 15 -30.03 -70.31 -6.54
CA LEU A 15 -29.09 -70.27 -7.65
C LEU A 15 -29.73 -69.62 -8.91
N PHE A 16 -31.01 -69.87 -9.20
CA PHE A 16 -31.70 -69.23 -10.32
C PHE A 16 -31.96 -67.75 -10.06
N VAL A 17 -32.26 -67.33 -8.83
CA VAL A 17 -32.44 -65.92 -8.48
C VAL A 17 -31.08 -65.17 -8.50
N ALA A 18 -30.01 -65.84 -8.08
CA ALA A 18 -28.66 -65.27 -8.22
C ALA A 18 -28.17 -65.15 -9.66
N LEU A 19 -28.53 -66.12 -10.53
CA LEU A 19 -28.18 -66.08 -11.95
C LEU A 19 -29.02 -65.07 -12.72
N ALA A 20 -30.32 -64.90 -12.36
CA ALA A 20 -31.16 -63.85 -12.94
C ALA A 20 -30.74 -62.43 -12.50
N ALA A 21 -30.16 -62.29 -11.29
CA ALA A 21 -29.60 -61.01 -10.83
C ALA A 21 -28.28 -60.66 -11.54
N MET A 22 -27.54 -61.62 -12.06
CA MET A 22 -26.34 -61.37 -12.87
C MET A 22 -26.64 -61.07 -14.37
N LEU A 23 -27.84 -61.30 -14.83
CA LEU A 23 -28.27 -60.99 -16.21
C LEU A 23 -28.93 -59.61 -16.32
N THR A 24 -29.25 -58.97 -15.20
CA THR A 24 -29.50 -57.53 -15.17
C THR A 24 -28.16 -56.81 -15.04
N GLY A 25 -27.17 -57.24 -15.81
CA GLY A 25 -25.98 -56.46 -16.08
C GLY A 25 -26.45 -55.11 -16.59
N CYS A 26 -26.18 -54.07 -15.82
CA CYS A 26 -26.31 -52.69 -16.23
C CYS A 26 -25.90 -52.60 -17.71
N ASN A 27 -26.83 -52.43 -18.59
CA ASN A 27 -26.61 -51.58 -19.73
C ASN A 27 -26.39 -50.19 -19.18
N ASN A 28 -25.19 -49.92 -18.65
CA ASN A 28 -24.61 -48.62 -18.71
C ASN A 28 -24.21 -48.43 -20.22
N GLU A 29 -25.21 -48.43 -21.10
CA GLU A 29 -25.19 -47.43 -22.13
C GLU A 29 -25.16 -46.12 -21.31
N ALA A 30 -23.95 -45.60 -21.10
CA ALA A 30 -23.79 -44.19 -20.78
C ALA A 30 -24.59 -43.52 -21.88
N ASP A 31 -25.79 -43.12 -21.50
CA ASP A 31 -26.65 -42.31 -22.32
C ASP A 31 -25.80 -41.08 -22.62
N ASN A 32 -25.08 -41.12 -23.76
CA ASN A 32 -24.36 -39.98 -24.30
C ASN A 32 -25.44 -39.01 -24.81
N GLN A 33 -26.40 -38.66 -23.92
CA GLN A 33 -27.26 -37.54 -24.19
C GLN A 33 -26.34 -36.33 -24.26
N LEU A 34 -26.10 -35.90 -25.47
CA LEU A 34 -25.44 -34.64 -25.76
C LEU A 34 -26.21 -33.57 -25.02
N SER A 35 -25.60 -33.04 -23.98
CA SER A 35 -26.16 -31.95 -23.19
C SER A 35 -25.73 -30.60 -23.77
N ASP A 36 -26.49 -29.56 -23.49
CA ASP A 36 -26.09 -28.19 -23.84
C ASP A 36 -24.70 -27.86 -23.28
N ILE A 37 -24.00 -26.97 -23.97
CA ILE A 37 -22.71 -26.48 -23.51
C ILE A 37 -22.92 -25.79 -22.14
N GLN A 38 -22.11 -26.15 -21.18
CA GLN A 38 -22.12 -25.58 -19.84
C GLN A 38 -20.76 -24.96 -19.51
N PHE A 39 -20.79 -23.90 -18.72
CA PHE A 39 -19.62 -23.26 -18.15
C PHE A 39 -19.51 -23.61 -16.67
N ASN A 40 -18.30 -23.80 -16.15
CA ASN A 40 -18.07 -23.97 -14.70
C ASN A 40 -18.17 -22.63 -13.96
N LEU A 41 -19.18 -21.85 -14.28
CA LEU A 41 -19.48 -20.56 -13.67
C LEU A 41 -20.77 -20.71 -12.86
N GLU A 42 -20.79 -20.24 -11.63
CA GLU A 42 -21.92 -20.35 -10.68
C GLU A 42 -23.18 -19.69 -11.25
N GLY A 43 -23.94 -20.47 -12.08
CA GLY A 43 -25.25 -20.08 -12.58
C GLY A 43 -25.30 -18.87 -13.52
N THR A 44 -24.16 -18.40 -14.05
CA THR A 44 -24.10 -17.24 -14.93
C THR A 44 -23.35 -17.56 -16.24
N ASP A 45 -23.84 -16.99 -17.35
CA ASP A 45 -23.12 -17.00 -18.64
C ASP A 45 -22.28 -15.72 -18.81
N SER A 46 -21.63 -15.29 -17.71
CA SER A 46 -20.81 -14.08 -17.71
C SER A 46 -19.55 -14.27 -16.90
N VAL A 47 -18.48 -13.64 -17.35
CA VAL A 47 -17.21 -13.60 -16.67
C VAL A 47 -16.66 -12.16 -16.65
N ALA A 48 -16.25 -11.71 -15.48
CA ALA A 48 -15.50 -10.46 -15.33
C ALA A 48 -14.02 -10.80 -15.08
N LEU A 49 -13.13 -10.04 -15.71
CA LEU A 49 -11.70 -10.14 -15.50
C LEU A 49 -11.06 -8.76 -15.62
N ASN A 50 -9.94 -8.59 -14.95
CA ASN A 50 -9.19 -7.35 -15.04
C ASN A 50 -8.48 -7.24 -16.39
N LYS A 51 -8.29 -6.02 -16.87
CA LYS A 51 -7.40 -5.74 -17.99
C LYS A 51 -6.02 -6.36 -17.73
N GLN A 52 -5.41 -6.95 -18.75
CA GLN A 52 -4.12 -7.68 -18.71
C GLN A 52 -4.12 -8.94 -17.83
N SER A 53 -5.27 -9.42 -17.41
CA SER A 53 -5.39 -10.69 -16.69
C SER A 53 -5.92 -11.79 -17.60
N THR A 54 -5.69 -13.03 -17.17
CA THR A 54 -6.21 -14.23 -17.82
C THR A 54 -7.24 -14.89 -16.92
N ARG A 55 -8.37 -15.31 -17.51
CA ARG A 55 -9.38 -16.15 -16.85
C ARG A 55 -9.50 -17.46 -17.62
N ILE A 56 -9.66 -18.56 -16.90
CA ILE A 56 -9.92 -19.89 -17.43
C ILE A 56 -11.36 -20.25 -17.12
N VAL A 57 -12.09 -20.74 -18.13
CA VAL A 57 -13.44 -21.28 -18.03
C VAL A 57 -13.41 -22.69 -18.56
N LEU A 58 -13.88 -23.66 -17.79
CA LEU A 58 -14.02 -25.03 -18.24
C LEU A 58 -15.36 -25.18 -18.96
N LEU A 59 -15.31 -25.89 -20.09
CA LEU A 59 -16.44 -26.20 -20.95
C LEU A 59 -16.86 -27.63 -20.71
N ASN A 60 -18.18 -27.86 -20.65
CA ASN A 60 -18.74 -29.19 -20.51
C ASN A 60 -19.95 -29.34 -21.42
N GLY A 61 -20.34 -30.56 -21.75
CA GLY A 61 -21.47 -30.83 -22.66
C GLY A 61 -21.11 -30.70 -24.13
N GLY A 62 -22.12 -30.59 -25.01
CA GLY A 62 -21.96 -30.63 -26.47
C GLY A 62 -21.38 -31.95 -26.93
N THR A 63 -20.57 -31.92 -28.00
CA THR A 63 -19.86 -33.08 -28.54
C THR A 63 -18.47 -33.29 -27.94
N GLY A 64 -18.06 -32.45 -26.96
CA GLY A 64 -16.72 -32.45 -26.39
C GLY A 64 -15.64 -31.83 -27.27
N LYS A 65 -16.00 -31.36 -28.47
CA LYS A 65 -15.11 -30.60 -29.37
C LYS A 65 -15.61 -29.18 -29.48
N TYR A 66 -14.80 -28.23 -29.04
CA TYR A 66 -15.22 -26.84 -28.95
C TYR A 66 -14.46 -25.92 -29.87
N VAL A 67 -15.20 -25.00 -30.49
CA VAL A 67 -14.68 -23.86 -31.25
C VAL A 67 -15.25 -22.62 -30.65
N ALA A 68 -14.44 -21.57 -30.47
CA ALA A 68 -14.89 -20.32 -29.92
C ALA A 68 -14.49 -19.14 -30.79
N ASN A 69 -15.41 -18.19 -30.96
CA ASN A 69 -15.22 -16.94 -31.66
C ASN A 69 -15.57 -15.78 -30.74
N ILE A 70 -14.82 -14.68 -30.83
CA ILE A 70 -15.07 -13.48 -30.04
C ILE A 70 -15.63 -12.36 -30.91
N ALA A 71 -16.62 -11.66 -30.38
CA ALA A 71 -17.28 -10.56 -31.10
C ALA A 71 -16.38 -9.33 -31.25
N ASN A 72 -15.56 -9.03 -30.23
CA ASN A 72 -14.61 -7.91 -30.28
C ASN A 72 -13.25 -8.32 -29.72
N SER A 73 -12.33 -8.61 -30.62
CA SER A 73 -10.95 -9.04 -30.29
C SER A 73 -10.07 -7.92 -29.73
N ARG A 74 -10.51 -6.66 -29.75
CA ARG A 74 -9.81 -5.55 -29.10
C ARG A 74 -10.04 -5.55 -27.58
N ILE A 75 -11.22 -6.00 -27.13
CA ILE A 75 -11.59 -6.03 -25.71
C ILE A 75 -10.96 -7.25 -25.02
N ALA A 76 -11.08 -8.42 -25.64
CA ALA A 76 -10.48 -9.64 -25.12
C ALA A 76 -10.02 -10.55 -26.26
N SER A 77 -9.03 -11.42 -25.98
CA SER A 77 -8.68 -12.53 -26.84
C SER A 77 -9.06 -13.84 -26.17
N ILE A 78 -9.42 -14.85 -26.98
CA ILE A 78 -9.80 -16.15 -26.49
C ILE A 78 -9.03 -17.24 -27.22
N SER A 79 -8.79 -18.34 -26.54
CA SER A 79 -8.28 -19.59 -27.13
C SER A 79 -8.93 -20.77 -26.45
N VAL A 80 -9.19 -21.83 -27.23
CA VAL A 80 -9.76 -23.08 -26.72
C VAL A 80 -8.74 -24.17 -26.88
N SER A 81 -8.55 -24.96 -25.84
CA SER A 81 -7.74 -26.18 -25.85
C SER A 81 -8.49 -27.28 -25.12
N LYS A 82 -8.93 -28.31 -25.83
CA LYS A 82 -9.83 -29.35 -25.31
C LYS A 82 -11.11 -28.73 -24.71
N ASP A 83 -11.32 -28.90 -23.43
CA ASP A 83 -12.41 -28.39 -22.60
C ASP A 83 -12.12 -27.04 -21.91
N THR A 84 -11.00 -26.42 -22.22
CA THR A 84 -10.52 -25.22 -21.52
C THR A 84 -10.59 -24.02 -22.44
N LEU A 85 -11.43 -23.02 -22.08
CA LEU A 85 -11.48 -21.70 -22.70
C LEU A 85 -10.60 -20.75 -21.88
N ARG A 86 -9.54 -20.24 -22.49
CA ARG A 86 -8.69 -19.20 -21.93
C ARG A 86 -9.11 -17.83 -22.48
N ILE A 87 -9.33 -16.87 -21.61
CA ILE A 87 -9.76 -15.52 -21.92
C ILE A 87 -8.70 -14.54 -21.39
N ASN A 88 -8.15 -13.69 -22.24
CA ASN A 88 -7.21 -12.63 -21.85
C ASN A 88 -7.90 -11.27 -22.05
N GLY A 89 -8.00 -10.48 -20.99
CA GLY A 89 -8.52 -9.12 -21.04
C GLY A 89 -7.51 -8.15 -21.65
N LEU A 90 -7.89 -7.43 -22.70
CA LEU A 90 -7.01 -6.53 -23.43
C LEU A 90 -7.36 -5.05 -23.21
N LEU A 91 -8.62 -4.69 -23.36
CA LEU A 91 -9.12 -3.34 -23.24
C LEU A 91 -10.42 -3.36 -22.43
N GLU A 92 -10.64 -2.33 -21.63
CA GLU A 92 -11.89 -2.15 -20.87
C GLU A 92 -13.11 -2.14 -21.78
N GLY A 93 -14.14 -2.87 -21.38
CA GLY A 93 -15.41 -2.96 -22.10
C GLY A 93 -16.04 -4.34 -22.02
N ASP A 94 -17.18 -4.47 -22.66
CA ASP A 94 -17.96 -5.71 -22.78
C ASP A 94 -17.84 -6.33 -24.17
N THR A 95 -17.73 -7.64 -24.23
CA THR A 95 -17.76 -8.42 -25.45
C THR A 95 -18.41 -9.78 -25.19
N TYR A 96 -18.60 -10.57 -26.26
CA TYR A 96 -19.18 -11.91 -26.16
C TYR A 96 -18.30 -12.93 -26.87
N ALA A 97 -18.08 -14.05 -26.21
CA ALA A 97 -17.55 -15.25 -26.87
C ALA A 97 -18.72 -16.16 -27.25
N THR A 98 -18.74 -16.61 -28.50
CA THR A 98 -19.67 -17.62 -28.98
C THR A 98 -18.91 -18.95 -29.03
N ILE A 99 -19.38 -19.95 -28.28
CA ILE A 99 -18.84 -21.28 -28.19
C ILE A 99 -19.74 -22.23 -28.99
N LEU A 100 -19.15 -23.03 -29.84
CA LEU A 100 -19.83 -24.02 -30.67
C LEU A 100 -19.29 -25.42 -30.34
N SER A 101 -20.17 -26.41 -30.29
CA SER A 101 -19.79 -27.84 -30.14
C SER A 101 -20.84 -28.71 -30.85
N GLY A 102 -20.55 -29.12 -32.09
CA GLY A 102 -21.53 -29.71 -32.99
C GLY A 102 -22.65 -28.71 -33.31
N ASP A 103 -23.90 -29.10 -33.08
CA ASP A 103 -25.09 -28.25 -33.30
C ASP A 103 -25.38 -27.31 -32.10
N PHE A 104 -24.66 -27.48 -30.97
CA PHE A 104 -24.85 -26.67 -29.79
C PHE A 104 -24.10 -25.36 -29.90
N LYS A 105 -24.77 -24.28 -29.46
CA LYS A 105 -24.24 -22.92 -29.45
C LYS A 105 -24.56 -22.24 -28.13
N ARG A 106 -23.54 -21.70 -27.46
CA ARG A 106 -23.73 -20.88 -26.25
C ARG A 106 -22.89 -19.61 -26.31
N GLN A 107 -23.39 -18.55 -25.68
CA GLN A 107 -22.68 -17.29 -25.57
C GLN A 107 -22.23 -17.05 -24.12
N LEU A 108 -21.01 -16.56 -23.98
CA LEU A 108 -20.43 -16.12 -22.72
C LEU A 108 -20.17 -14.62 -22.79
N LYS A 109 -20.81 -13.86 -21.89
CA LYS A 109 -20.50 -12.44 -21.75
C LYS A 109 -19.13 -12.29 -21.08
N ILE A 110 -18.27 -11.43 -21.63
CA ILE A 110 -16.94 -11.13 -21.12
C ILE A 110 -16.90 -9.63 -20.82
N SER A 111 -16.71 -9.27 -19.55
CA SER A 111 -16.55 -7.91 -19.09
C SER A 111 -15.10 -7.70 -18.64
N VAL A 112 -14.35 -6.90 -19.39
CA VAL A 112 -12.99 -6.51 -19.00
C VAL A 112 -13.09 -5.19 -18.25
N VAL A 113 -12.63 -5.20 -17.01
CA VAL A 113 -12.73 -4.05 -16.10
C VAL A 113 -11.36 -3.55 -15.70
N VAL A 114 -11.26 -2.26 -15.44
CA VAL A 114 -10.11 -1.65 -14.78
C VAL A 114 -10.45 -1.53 -13.30
N PRO A 115 -9.72 -2.20 -12.40
CA PRO A 115 -9.96 -2.08 -10.98
C PRO A 115 -9.86 -0.62 -10.53
N PRO A 116 -10.68 -0.17 -9.58
CA PRO A 116 -10.56 1.17 -9.04
C PRO A 116 -9.18 1.38 -8.42
N ILE A 117 -8.68 2.62 -8.50
CA ILE A 117 -7.40 2.93 -7.88
C ILE A 117 -7.47 2.75 -6.37
N SER A 118 -6.47 2.11 -5.82
CA SER A 118 -6.31 1.86 -4.39
C SER A 118 -4.90 2.26 -3.94
N ILE A 119 -4.79 2.63 -2.68
CA ILE A 119 -3.53 2.95 -2.01
C ILE A 119 -3.53 2.24 -0.66
N SER A 120 -2.40 1.65 -0.26
CA SER A 120 -2.32 0.85 0.97
C SER A 120 -2.54 1.68 2.23
N ASP A 121 -2.19 2.96 2.19
CA ASP A 121 -2.27 3.86 3.33
C ASP A 121 -2.94 5.17 2.92
N THR A 122 -3.78 5.74 3.77
CA THR A 122 -4.39 7.06 3.57
C THR A 122 -3.61 8.17 4.26
N GLU A 123 -2.85 7.81 5.28
CA GLU A 123 -1.98 8.72 6.02
C GLU A 123 -0.75 7.96 6.51
N ILE A 124 0.43 8.58 6.38
CA ILE A 124 1.68 8.06 6.94
C ILE A 124 2.38 9.14 7.75
N ARG A 125 3.10 8.70 8.77
CA ARG A 125 3.96 9.55 9.58
C ARG A 125 5.42 9.16 9.33
N LEU A 126 6.23 10.16 9.03
CA LEU A 126 7.67 10.02 8.82
C LEU A 126 8.44 10.95 9.76
N TYR A 127 9.70 10.61 9.96
CA TYR A 127 10.68 11.51 10.57
C TYR A 127 11.66 11.97 9.50
N PRO A 128 12.15 13.20 9.57
CA PRO A 128 13.15 13.68 8.62
C PRO A 128 14.39 12.80 8.63
N ARG A 129 14.88 12.41 7.45
CA ARG A 129 16.07 11.57 7.26
C ARG A 129 16.04 10.18 7.91
N ASP A 130 14.85 9.71 8.25
CA ASP A 130 14.64 8.33 8.68
C ASP A 130 14.49 7.40 7.46
N GLU A 131 14.28 6.13 7.71
CA GLU A 131 14.09 5.14 6.65
C GLU A 131 12.90 5.49 5.76
N SER A 132 13.03 5.19 4.47
CA SER A 132 11.95 5.36 3.50
C SER A 132 10.74 4.49 3.86
N LYS A 133 9.55 5.01 3.62
CA LYS A 133 8.30 4.26 3.69
C LYS A 133 7.90 3.81 2.28
N PHE A 134 7.42 2.57 2.19
CA PHE A 134 6.91 2.00 0.96
C PHE A 134 5.39 1.92 1.01
N VAL A 135 4.73 2.44 -0.02
CA VAL A 135 3.28 2.47 -0.16
C VAL A 135 2.92 1.78 -1.45
N SER A 136 1.96 0.84 -1.39
CA SER A 136 1.49 0.12 -2.57
C SER A 136 0.33 0.86 -3.23
N LEU A 137 0.42 1.00 -4.54
CA LEU A 137 -0.63 1.54 -5.40
C LEU A 137 -1.07 0.45 -6.37
N ALA A 138 -2.37 0.24 -6.51
CA ALA A 138 -2.92 -0.76 -7.42
C ALA A 138 -4.19 -0.24 -8.11
N GLY A 139 -4.53 -0.83 -9.25
CA GLY A 139 -5.69 -0.41 -10.02
C GLY A 139 -5.49 0.89 -10.79
N GLY A 140 -6.60 1.51 -11.21
CA GLY A 140 -6.59 2.79 -11.92
C GLY A 140 -6.19 2.75 -13.39
N GLY A 141 -5.82 1.57 -13.94
CA GLY A 141 -5.37 1.40 -15.33
C GLY A 141 -3.89 1.75 -15.56
N ASP A 142 -3.43 1.58 -16.81
CA ASP A 142 -2.02 1.72 -17.18
C ASP A 142 -1.48 3.14 -17.11
N LEU A 143 -2.37 4.11 -17.10
CA LEU A 143 -2.02 5.55 -17.10
C LEU A 143 -2.22 6.18 -15.71
N ALA A 144 -2.24 5.38 -14.65
CA ALA A 144 -2.22 5.92 -13.31
C ALA A 144 -1.00 6.83 -13.15
N ARG A 145 -1.22 8.05 -12.67
CA ARG A 145 -0.18 9.04 -12.45
C ARG A 145 -0.17 9.52 -11.01
N LEU A 146 0.96 10.00 -10.58
CA LEU A 146 1.11 10.65 -9.29
C LEU A 146 1.15 12.17 -9.46
N ALA A 147 0.40 12.88 -8.62
CA ALA A 147 0.54 14.31 -8.42
C ALA A 147 0.96 14.55 -6.97
N ILE A 148 2.08 15.23 -6.79
CA ILE A 148 2.68 15.49 -5.48
C ILE A 148 2.50 16.96 -5.16
N ASP A 149 1.76 17.24 -4.11
CA ASP A 149 1.58 18.56 -3.53
C ASP A 149 2.51 18.69 -2.33
N ASP A 150 3.70 19.19 -2.59
CA ASP A 150 4.81 19.35 -1.65
C ASP A 150 5.49 20.71 -1.87
N PRO A 151 4.82 21.80 -1.49
CA PRO A 151 5.30 23.17 -1.76
C PRO A 151 6.63 23.48 -1.05
N ASP A 152 6.90 22.80 0.06
CA ASP A 152 8.11 23.00 0.86
C ASP A 152 9.24 22.04 0.50
N SER A 153 9.02 21.16 -0.49
CA SER A 153 9.98 20.12 -0.92
C SER A 153 10.50 19.27 0.25
N ILE A 154 9.56 18.83 1.08
CA ILE A 154 9.86 18.03 2.28
C ILE A 154 10.07 16.54 1.97
N LEU A 155 9.63 16.08 0.80
CA LEU A 155 9.68 14.69 0.39
C LEU A 155 10.64 14.46 -0.77
N THR A 156 11.17 13.26 -0.82
CA THR A 156 11.74 12.65 -2.03
C THR A 156 10.94 11.39 -2.31
N THR A 157 10.46 11.23 -3.54
CA THR A 157 9.63 10.10 -3.93
C THR A 157 10.23 9.37 -5.12
N LYS A 158 10.10 8.03 -5.12
CA LYS A 158 10.43 7.18 -6.27
C LYS A 158 9.27 6.25 -6.57
N TRP A 159 8.73 6.36 -7.75
CA TRP A 159 7.62 5.53 -8.23
C TRP A 159 8.12 4.42 -9.16
N ASN A 160 7.77 3.19 -8.83
CA ASN A 160 7.98 2.03 -9.70
C ASN A 160 6.63 1.57 -10.27
N ALA A 161 6.32 1.98 -11.49
CA ALA A 161 5.07 1.64 -12.14
C ALA A 161 4.87 0.13 -12.39
N LYS A 162 5.96 -0.65 -12.53
CA LYS A 162 5.87 -2.09 -12.76
C LYS A 162 5.44 -2.85 -11.50
N THR A 163 5.91 -2.44 -10.35
CA THR A 163 5.60 -3.09 -9.06
C THR A 163 4.46 -2.42 -8.33
N GLY A 164 4.04 -1.23 -8.75
CA GLY A 164 3.06 -0.42 -8.05
C GLY A 164 3.54 0.10 -6.69
N ILE A 165 4.86 0.18 -6.47
CA ILE A 165 5.43 0.62 -5.19
C ILE A 165 5.93 2.05 -5.31
N LEU A 166 5.48 2.89 -4.37
CA LEU A 166 5.95 4.24 -4.16
C LEU A 166 6.84 4.26 -2.91
N GLU A 167 8.12 4.57 -3.10
CA GLU A 167 9.07 4.86 -2.03
C GLU A 167 8.97 6.34 -1.67
N ILE A 168 8.85 6.64 -0.37
CA ILE A 168 8.73 7.99 0.17
C ILE A 168 9.77 8.19 1.25
N ALA A 169 10.68 9.12 1.05
CA ALA A 169 11.66 9.56 2.03
C ALA A 169 11.38 11.01 2.43
N ALA A 170 11.57 11.33 3.70
CA ALA A 170 11.36 12.66 4.22
C ALA A 170 12.70 13.39 4.45
N ALA A 171 12.80 14.62 3.94
CA ALA A 171 13.97 15.47 4.15
C ALA A 171 13.73 16.50 5.27
N TYR A 172 12.54 17.06 5.36
CA TYR A 172 12.20 18.14 6.26
C TYR A 172 10.85 17.93 6.93
N GLU A 173 10.61 18.59 8.04
CA GLU A 173 9.31 18.62 8.71
C GLU A 173 8.27 19.39 7.91
N GLY A 174 7.04 18.90 7.88
CA GLY A 174 5.93 19.52 7.17
C GLY A 174 4.81 18.55 6.86
N GLU A 175 3.90 18.98 6.01
CA GLU A 175 2.82 18.16 5.45
C GLU A 175 2.87 18.20 3.93
N ALA A 176 2.66 17.06 3.32
CA ALA A 176 2.54 16.92 1.88
C ALA A 176 1.40 15.97 1.52
N TYR A 177 0.90 16.07 0.30
CA TYR A 177 -0.18 15.23 -0.21
C TYR A 177 0.25 14.59 -1.52
N ILE A 178 0.02 13.29 -1.63
CA ILE A 178 0.29 12.54 -2.84
C ILE A 178 -1.04 12.02 -3.37
N LYS A 179 -1.42 12.43 -4.58
CA LYS A 179 -2.63 11.96 -5.26
C LYS A 179 -2.25 10.91 -6.29
N ALA A 180 -2.77 9.72 -6.13
CA ALA A 180 -2.73 8.68 -7.15
C ALA A 180 -4.00 8.83 -8.01
N ILE A 181 -3.83 9.13 -9.30
CA ILE A 181 -4.90 9.49 -10.22
C ILE A 181 -5.04 8.37 -11.24
N ALA A 182 -6.24 7.78 -11.32
CA ALA A 182 -6.60 6.75 -12.28
C ALA A 182 -6.80 7.32 -13.71
N GLN A 183 -6.85 6.42 -14.67
CA GLN A 183 -7.12 6.77 -16.08
C GLN A 183 -8.47 7.47 -16.26
N ASP A 184 -9.49 7.11 -15.48
CA ASP A 184 -10.83 7.72 -15.50
C ASP A 184 -10.91 9.06 -14.74
N GLY A 185 -9.80 9.56 -14.22
CA GLY A 185 -9.71 10.80 -13.45
C GLY A 185 -10.03 10.68 -11.96
N LYS A 186 -10.54 9.54 -11.50
CA LYS A 186 -10.72 9.29 -10.08
C LYS A 186 -9.38 9.22 -9.37
N TYR A 187 -9.33 9.60 -8.11
CA TYR A 187 -8.08 9.62 -7.37
C TYR A 187 -8.24 9.13 -5.92
N LYS A 188 -7.10 8.74 -5.35
CA LYS A 188 -6.91 8.52 -3.92
C LYS A 188 -5.80 9.44 -3.43
N THR A 189 -5.94 9.93 -2.21
CA THR A 189 -4.95 10.82 -1.59
C THR A 189 -4.28 10.13 -0.42
N LEU A 190 -2.96 10.23 -0.37
CA LEU A 190 -2.14 9.90 0.77
C LEU A 190 -1.68 11.20 1.42
N LYS A 191 -1.98 11.38 2.70
CA LYS A 191 -1.41 12.44 3.53
C LYS A 191 -0.09 11.98 4.11
N VAL A 192 0.96 12.78 3.95
CA VAL A 192 2.27 12.53 4.53
C VAL A 192 2.55 13.58 5.58
N ASN A 193 2.62 13.16 6.84
CA ASN A 193 2.99 13.99 7.98
C ASN A 193 4.44 13.73 8.34
N VAL A 194 5.29 14.71 8.15
CA VAL A 194 6.68 14.65 8.60
C VAL A 194 6.84 15.47 9.86
N ARG A 195 7.22 14.82 10.94
CA ARG A 195 7.40 15.48 12.25
C ARG A 195 8.76 15.11 12.82
N CYS A 196 9.38 16.07 13.48
CA CYS A 196 10.57 15.81 14.26
C CYS A 196 10.25 14.84 15.43
N SER A 197 11.22 14.02 15.79
CA SER A 197 11.07 13.05 16.88
C SER A 197 11.00 13.72 18.25
N GLY A 198 10.32 13.06 19.15
CA GLY A 198 10.43 13.30 20.59
C GLY A 198 9.58 14.42 21.16
N SER A 199 9.34 14.29 22.44
CA SER A 199 8.87 15.37 23.27
C SER A 199 10.09 16.24 23.62
N ALA A 200 10.18 17.42 23.03
CA ALA A 200 11.21 18.40 23.33
C ALA A 200 10.99 18.97 24.75
N GLN A 201 11.28 18.17 25.79
CA GLN A 201 11.02 18.53 27.18
C GLN A 201 12.11 19.41 27.78
N GLN A 202 13.35 19.12 27.44
CA GLN A 202 14.52 19.78 28.00
C GLN A 202 15.14 20.78 27.02
N VAL A 203 15.96 21.68 27.53
CA VAL A 203 16.79 22.54 26.68
C VAL A 203 17.67 21.71 25.75
N GLY A 204 17.69 22.05 24.48
CA GLY A 204 18.48 21.34 23.49
C GLY A 204 17.98 21.48 22.06
N VAL A 205 18.52 20.63 21.19
CA VAL A 205 18.16 20.48 19.79
C VAL A 205 17.51 19.11 19.58
N TYR A 206 16.40 19.05 18.88
CA TYR A 206 15.59 17.85 18.71
C TYR A 206 15.26 17.59 17.26
N GLY A 207 15.04 16.33 16.95
CA GLY A 207 14.11 15.88 15.96
C GLY A 207 14.50 15.98 14.54
N THR A 208 15.55 15.34 14.15
CA THR A 208 15.78 15.12 12.71
C THR A 208 15.50 13.70 12.28
N THR A 209 15.67 12.75 13.19
CA THR A 209 15.27 11.34 13.01
C THR A 209 14.65 10.85 14.31
N SER A 210 14.09 9.65 14.31
CA SER A 210 13.59 9.00 15.53
C SER A 210 14.70 8.84 16.61
N ARG A 211 15.96 8.93 16.21
CA ARG A 211 17.14 8.70 17.05
C ARG A 211 17.99 9.94 17.32
N SER A 212 17.75 11.02 16.59
CA SER A 212 18.60 12.22 16.62
C SER A 212 18.09 13.24 17.59
N ILE A 213 18.52 13.13 18.82
CA ILE A 213 18.21 14.08 19.87
C ILE A 213 19.54 14.59 20.43
N TYR A 214 19.66 15.91 20.51
CA TYR A 214 20.71 16.57 21.27
C TYR A 214 20.05 17.35 22.40
N PRO A 215 20.31 17.08 23.66
CA PRO A 215 21.41 16.28 24.19
C PRO A 215 21.12 14.78 24.20
N GLN A 216 22.13 13.99 23.93
CA GLN A 216 22.06 12.53 24.08
C GLN A 216 22.01 12.10 25.56
N MET A 217 22.41 12.98 26.47
CA MET A 217 22.35 12.82 27.92
C MET A 217 21.87 14.13 28.56
N ASN A 218 21.22 14.08 29.71
CA ASN A 218 20.61 15.21 30.45
C ASN A 218 21.60 16.27 30.93
N THR A 219 22.62 16.61 30.16
CA THR A 219 23.72 17.50 30.56
C THR A 219 23.75 18.83 29.81
N VAL A 220 22.73 19.13 29.00
CA VAL A 220 22.70 20.41 28.31
C VAL A 220 22.03 21.48 29.17
N MET A 221 22.74 22.55 29.36
CA MET A 221 22.27 23.78 29.98
C MET A 221 22.23 24.92 28.97
N ALA A 222 21.40 25.90 29.18
CA ALA A 222 21.44 27.14 28.44
C ALA A 222 21.91 28.29 29.36
N VAL A 223 22.78 29.12 28.81
CA VAL A 223 23.17 30.38 29.47
C VAL A 223 22.77 31.53 28.56
N SER A 224 21.82 32.33 29.02
CA SER A 224 21.41 33.57 28.35
C SER A 224 22.24 34.73 28.88
N ARG A 225 22.67 35.60 27.95
CA ARG A 225 23.28 36.89 28.29
C ARG A 225 22.55 38.00 27.51
N PRO A 226 21.91 38.95 28.22
CA PRO A 226 21.18 40.03 27.57
C PRO A 226 22.05 40.72 26.49
N GLY A 227 21.49 40.98 25.32
CA GLY A 227 22.18 41.60 24.18
C GLY A 227 23.27 40.74 23.49
N VAL A 228 23.66 39.59 24.06
CA VAL A 228 24.72 38.73 23.53
C VAL A 228 24.17 37.46 22.84
N GLY A 229 23.08 36.93 23.36
CA GLY A 229 22.42 35.69 22.88
C GLY A 229 22.41 34.58 23.90
N VAL A 230 21.90 33.43 23.45
CA VAL A 230 21.79 32.21 24.25
C VAL A 230 22.88 31.25 23.80
N TRP A 231 23.55 30.63 24.76
CA TRP A 231 24.49 29.54 24.51
C TRP A 231 23.92 28.23 25.02
N LEU A 232 23.87 27.21 24.20
CA LEU A 232 23.73 25.83 24.64
C LEU A 232 25.12 25.30 25.03
N ILE A 233 25.19 24.72 26.20
CA ILE A 233 26.40 24.26 26.84
C ILE A 233 26.24 22.77 27.16
N ASN A 234 27.16 21.94 26.68
CA ASN A 234 27.19 20.53 27.01
C ASN A 234 28.25 20.26 28.10
N GLY A 235 27.79 19.78 29.26
CA GLY A 235 28.66 19.45 30.38
C GLY A 235 27.99 19.67 31.75
N ALA A 236 28.41 18.87 32.73
CA ALA A 236 27.82 18.90 34.09
C ALA A 236 28.17 20.14 34.92
N ARG A 237 29.17 20.92 34.49
CA ARG A 237 29.63 22.12 35.19
C ARG A 237 29.94 23.25 34.22
N PRO A 238 29.55 24.50 34.48
CA PRO A 238 29.78 25.64 33.59
C PRO A 238 31.23 25.89 33.22
N THR A 239 32.17 25.56 34.11
CA THR A 239 33.61 25.74 33.92
C THR A 239 34.28 24.70 33.02
N ALA A 240 33.70 23.49 32.92
CA ALA A 240 34.19 22.41 32.06
C ALA A 240 33.28 22.20 30.85
N ALA A 241 32.27 23.03 30.68
CA ALA A 241 31.27 22.82 29.64
C ALA A 241 31.69 23.34 28.29
N LYS A 242 31.48 22.55 27.26
CA LYS A 242 31.63 22.97 25.86
C LYS A 242 30.47 23.86 25.45
N ARG A 243 30.76 25.08 24.98
CA ARG A 243 29.77 25.94 24.31
C ARG A 243 29.54 25.45 22.91
N VAL A 244 28.46 24.74 22.68
CA VAL A 244 28.21 24.01 21.43
C VAL A 244 27.42 24.82 20.40
N LEU A 245 26.38 25.55 20.83
CA LEU A 245 25.52 26.30 19.94
C LEU A 245 25.27 27.72 20.52
N LYS A 246 25.44 28.73 19.68
CA LYS A 246 25.08 30.12 19.97
C LYS A 246 23.87 30.55 19.18
N ILE A 247 22.91 31.17 19.81
CA ILE A 247 21.67 31.66 19.20
C ILE A 247 21.61 33.19 19.44
N LYS A 248 21.46 33.97 18.37
CA LYS A 248 21.34 35.42 18.39
C LYS A 248 20.18 35.90 17.51
N PRO A 249 19.45 36.94 17.88
CA PRO A 249 19.47 37.63 19.18
C PRO A 249 18.84 36.74 20.27
N ASN A 250 18.81 37.27 21.51
CA ASN A 250 17.97 36.71 22.57
C ASN A 250 16.50 36.70 22.10
N ILE A 251 15.76 35.74 22.57
CA ILE A 251 14.33 35.62 22.28
C ILE A 251 13.60 36.33 23.38
N VAL A 252 12.86 37.37 23.02
CA VAL A 252 12.15 38.24 23.98
C VAL A 252 10.66 38.11 23.76
N SER A 253 9.91 37.86 24.84
CA SER A 253 8.45 37.81 24.87
C SER A 253 7.81 37.05 23.71
N PRO A 254 8.20 35.80 23.45
CA PRO A 254 7.74 35.02 22.28
C PRO A 254 6.23 34.74 22.39
N LYS A 255 5.55 34.71 21.22
CA LYS A 255 4.14 34.33 21.12
C LYS A 255 3.99 33.12 20.21
N VAL A 256 3.13 32.16 20.57
CA VAL A 256 2.87 30.98 19.76
C VAL A 256 2.42 31.40 18.36
N GLY A 257 2.99 30.74 17.32
CA GLY A 257 2.78 31.07 15.91
C GLY A 257 3.69 32.21 15.38
N GLN A 258 4.38 32.94 16.23
CA GLN A 258 5.29 34.02 15.83
C GLN A 258 6.48 33.44 15.06
N GLN A 259 6.89 34.12 14.01
CA GLN A 259 8.13 33.80 13.27
C GLN A 259 9.27 34.69 13.77
N ILE A 260 10.37 34.08 14.13
CA ILE A 260 11.55 34.72 14.68
C ILE A 260 12.74 34.42 13.78
N MET A 261 13.52 35.46 13.45
CA MET A 261 14.80 35.31 12.76
C MET A 261 15.92 35.18 13.76
N VAL A 262 16.69 34.12 13.71
CA VAL A 262 17.85 33.89 14.55
C VAL A 262 19.07 33.57 13.70
N SER A 263 20.25 33.88 14.22
CA SER A 263 21.52 33.43 13.70
C SER A 263 22.08 32.36 14.62
N LEU A 264 22.40 31.21 14.08
CA LEU A 264 22.99 30.09 14.78
C LEU A 264 24.49 30.00 14.45
N GLY A 265 25.31 29.90 15.48
CA GLY A 265 26.75 29.65 15.35
C GLY A 265 27.11 28.36 16.09
N MET A 266 27.87 27.47 15.48
CA MET A 266 28.24 26.18 16.04
C MET A 266 29.74 26.09 16.26
N ASN A 267 30.16 25.81 17.49
CA ASN A 267 31.58 25.58 17.76
C ASN A 267 32.01 24.12 17.53
N TYR A 268 31.06 23.20 17.61
CA TYR A 268 31.28 21.77 17.44
C TYR A 268 30.21 21.20 16.52
N PRO A 269 30.32 21.37 15.19
CA PRO A 269 29.29 20.94 14.23
C PRO A 269 28.99 19.45 14.31
N ASP A 270 29.99 18.62 14.62
CA ASP A 270 29.83 17.17 14.71
C ASP A 270 28.86 16.72 15.82
N GLU A 271 28.72 17.51 16.87
CA GLU A 271 27.75 17.28 17.96
C GLU A 271 26.29 17.31 17.45
N PHE A 272 26.06 17.91 16.29
CA PHE A 272 24.75 18.05 15.66
C PHE A 272 24.61 17.21 14.37
N SER A 273 25.53 16.30 14.12
CA SER A 273 25.58 15.52 12.88
C SER A 273 24.28 14.72 12.62
N GLY A 274 23.63 14.26 13.69
CA GLY A 274 22.32 13.60 13.61
C GLY A 274 21.13 14.54 13.41
N THR A 275 21.34 15.87 13.39
CA THR A 275 20.31 16.88 13.23
C THR A 275 20.39 17.57 11.86
N MET A 276 19.33 18.24 11.44
CA MET A 276 19.34 19.08 10.22
C MET A 276 19.74 20.52 10.51
N LEU A 277 20.13 20.81 11.73
CA LEU A 277 20.63 22.12 12.12
C LEU A 277 21.89 22.47 11.30
N ARG A 278 21.96 23.70 10.86
CA ARG A 278 23.12 24.26 10.16
C ARG A 278 23.46 25.62 10.74
N GLU A 279 24.69 26.02 10.58
CA GLU A 279 25.12 27.37 10.93
C GLU A 279 24.48 28.41 10.00
N GLY A 280 24.21 29.61 10.51
CA GLY A 280 23.70 30.72 9.72
C GLY A 280 22.35 31.24 10.19
N LYS A 281 21.66 31.97 9.32
CA LYS A 281 20.37 32.59 9.61
C LYS A 281 19.22 31.60 9.41
N HIS A 282 18.33 31.51 10.39
CA HIS A 282 17.17 30.65 10.37
C HIS A 282 15.91 31.42 10.72
N LYS A 283 14.83 31.14 10.00
CA LYS A 283 13.48 31.59 10.33
C LYS A 283 12.81 30.47 11.12
N LEU A 284 12.55 30.71 12.39
CA LEU A 284 11.96 29.74 13.32
C LEU A 284 10.54 30.15 13.68
N THR A 285 9.66 29.18 13.85
CA THR A 285 8.29 29.41 14.34
C THR A 285 8.21 29.02 15.80
N VAL A 286 7.64 29.89 16.62
CA VAL A 286 7.33 29.59 18.02
C VAL A 286 6.21 28.55 18.05
N GLU A 287 6.53 27.34 18.48
CA GLU A 287 5.57 26.25 18.60
C GLU A 287 4.88 26.21 19.96
N GLU A 288 5.63 26.51 21.01
CA GLU A 288 5.14 26.45 22.38
C GLU A 288 5.92 27.45 23.25
N VAL A 289 5.25 28.15 24.18
CA VAL A 289 5.87 28.99 25.19
C VAL A 289 5.59 28.38 26.56
N ARG A 290 6.64 28.10 27.30
CA ARG A 290 6.63 27.51 28.63
C ARG A 290 7.09 28.55 29.67
N ALA A 291 6.98 28.21 30.93
CA ALA A 291 7.35 29.14 32.00
C ALA A 291 8.79 29.69 31.89
N GLN A 292 9.74 28.88 31.44
CA GLN A 292 11.16 29.28 31.38
C GLN A 292 11.78 29.08 29.99
N ASN A 293 11.12 28.35 29.10
CA ASN A 293 11.67 27.98 27.81
C ASN A 293 10.63 28.18 26.71
N VAL A 294 11.12 28.39 25.51
CA VAL A 294 10.33 28.40 24.28
C VAL A 294 10.75 27.26 23.39
N VAL A 295 9.78 26.62 22.75
CA VAL A 295 10.01 25.63 21.70
C VAL A 295 9.92 26.32 20.34
N LEU A 296 11.01 26.30 19.61
CA LEU A 296 11.15 26.92 18.31
C LEU A 296 11.28 25.81 17.26
N ARG A 297 10.47 25.87 16.24
CA ARG A 297 10.50 24.94 15.12
C ARG A 297 11.24 25.56 13.94
N GLY A 298 12.31 24.91 13.52
CA GLY A 298 13.01 25.15 12.29
C GLY A 298 12.70 24.10 11.23
N ARG A 299 13.36 24.21 10.09
CA ARG A 299 13.21 23.23 9.00
C ARG A 299 13.99 21.94 9.33
N GLY A 300 13.27 20.93 9.81
CA GLY A 300 13.82 19.61 10.18
C GLY A 300 14.49 19.54 11.54
N PHE A 301 14.25 20.52 12.43
CA PHE A 301 14.71 20.51 13.81
C PHE A 301 13.82 21.37 14.71
N LYS A 302 13.93 21.15 16.02
CA LYS A 302 13.36 22.02 17.06
C LYS A 302 14.45 22.45 18.03
N LEU A 303 14.31 23.65 18.52
CA LEU A 303 15.15 24.16 19.60
C LEU A 303 14.29 24.38 20.82
N VAL A 304 14.76 23.94 21.98
CA VAL A 304 14.20 24.34 23.28
C VAL A 304 15.22 25.21 23.99
N VAL A 305 14.90 26.47 24.16
CA VAL A 305 15.83 27.47 24.70
C VAL A 305 15.12 28.40 25.65
N PRO A 306 15.82 28.99 26.64
CA PRO A 306 15.25 30.04 27.48
C PRO A 306 14.96 31.28 26.67
N TYR A 307 14.02 32.07 27.15
CA TYR A 307 13.66 33.37 26.60
C TYR A 307 13.64 34.45 27.71
N GLU A 308 13.66 35.68 27.28
CA GLU A 308 13.52 36.85 28.15
C GLU A 308 12.06 37.34 28.12
N GLN A 309 11.51 37.67 29.30
CA GLN A 309 10.14 38.20 29.46
C GLN A 309 10.03 39.64 28.98
#